data_1bed60aef9a4d2e56439246789baa8f3
#
_entry.id   1bed60aef9a4d2e56439246789baa8f3
#
_cell.length_a   1.000
_cell.length_b   1.000
_cell.length_c   1.000
_cell.angle_alpha   90.00
_cell.angle_beta   90.00
_cell.angle_gamma   90.00
#
_symmetry.space_group_name_H-M   'P 1'
#
loop_
_entity.id
_entity.type
_entity.pdbx_description
1 polymer ?
#
loop_
_entity_poly.entity_id
_entity_poly.type
_entity_poly.pdbx_seq_one_letter_code
_entity_poly.pdbx_strand_id
1 'polypeptide(L)'
;ARGCRWLNREWIAEPLLPSGGDVAAFGGLYSTVADLARWVQLMLGAWPPRNGGESPIARRATLREMQQPWRMYTPASQAPELGRPVVWSAGGYGYGLSITQEGDLYIVSHAGGLPGYGSHMAWLPDYGLGVVALGNGRYAPMRPAATDALRLLAQRLPERRRSRLYLAPAPALQSAQQ
;
A
#
# COMPACT_ATOMS: atom_id res chain seq x y z
N ALA A 1 -7.47 -20.44 5.75
CA ALA A 1 -7.75 -20.33 7.20
C ALA A 1 -9.24 -20.06 7.40
N ARG A 2 -9.80 -20.51 8.51
CA ARG A 2 -11.18 -20.23 8.89
C ARG A 2 -11.21 -18.93 9.68
N GLY A 3 -12.13 -18.02 9.34
CA GLY A 3 -12.34 -16.76 10.04
C GLY A 3 -12.92 -16.96 11.43
N CYS A 4 -12.47 -16.18 12.40
CA CYS A 4 -12.88 -16.30 13.79
C CYS A 4 -13.18 -14.93 14.40
N ARG A 5 -13.97 -14.94 15.49
CA ARG A 5 -14.15 -13.79 16.38
C ARG A 5 -13.89 -14.19 17.82
N TRP A 6 -13.38 -13.27 18.61
CA TRP A 6 -13.23 -13.43 20.04
C TRP A 6 -14.52 -12.94 20.72
N LEU A 7 -15.21 -13.82 21.44
CA LEU A 7 -16.43 -13.50 22.18
C LEU A 7 -16.49 -14.34 23.45
N ASN A 8 -16.85 -13.71 24.56
CA ASN A 8 -16.98 -14.38 25.87
C ASN A 8 -15.76 -15.23 26.28
N ARG A 9 -14.54 -14.76 25.98
CA ARG A 9 -13.26 -15.44 26.23
C ARG A 9 -13.05 -16.73 25.41
N GLU A 10 -13.75 -16.87 24.29
CA GLU A 10 -13.62 -17.99 23.39
C GLU A 10 -13.48 -17.54 21.92
N TRP A 11 -12.75 -18.33 21.14
CA TRP A 11 -12.69 -18.17 19.69
C TRP A 11 -13.86 -18.89 19.04
N ILE A 12 -14.75 -18.13 18.42
CA ILE A 12 -15.91 -18.64 17.71
C ILE A 12 -15.66 -18.49 16.22
N ALA A 13 -15.87 -19.57 15.46
CA ALA A 13 -15.76 -19.53 14.02
C ALA A 13 -16.86 -18.67 13.40
N GLU A 14 -16.50 -17.79 12.48
CA GLU A 14 -17.46 -17.02 11.70
C GLU A 14 -18.04 -17.87 10.57
N PRO A 15 -19.30 -17.64 10.18
CA PRO A 15 -19.85 -18.20 8.97
C PRO A 15 -19.03 -17.80 7.74
N LEU A 16 -18.94 -18.67 6.76
CA LEU A 16 -18.36 -18.32 5.48
C LEU A 16 -19.26 -17.28 4.80
N LEU A 17 -18.68 -16.18 4.38
CA LEU A 17 -19.38 -15.20 3.57
C LEU A 17 -19.54 -15.75 2.14
N PRO A 18 -20.69 -15.55 1.50
CA PRO A 18 -20.84 -15.91 0.10
C PRO A 18 -19.86 -15.11 -0.76
N SER A 19 -19.22 -15.78 -1.71
CA SER A 19 -18.30 -15.17 -2.67
C SER A 19 -19.01 -14.45 -3.83
N GLY A 20 -20.33 -14.44 -3.83
CA GLY A 20 -21.17 -13.88 -4.89
C GLY A 20 -22.22 -12.89 -4.39
N GLY A 21 -23.07 -12.43 -5.28
CA GLY A 21 -24.11 -11.44 -4.98
C GLY A 21 -23.56 -10.03 -4.78
N ASP A 22 -24.30 -9.19 -4.08
CA ASP A 22 -24.01 -7.77 -3.89
C ASP A 22 -22.70 -7.52 -3.12
N VAL A 23 -22.23 -8.49 -2.32
CA VAL A 23 -20.98 -8.42 -1.54
C VAL A 23 -19.74 -8.59 -2.44
N ALA A 24 -19.87 -9.27 -3.57
CA ALA A 24 -18.74 -9.62 -4.44
C ALA A 24 -17.97 -8.39 -4.94
N ALA A 25 -18.68 -7.31 -5.24
CA ALA A 25 -18.09 -6.10 -5.80
C ALA A 25 -17.17 -5.34 -4.83
N PHE A 26 -17.43 -5.40 -3.52
CA PHE A 26 -16.65 -4.65 -2.54
C PHE A 26 -15.83 -5.52 -1.57
N GLY A 27 -16.11 -6.83 -1.47
CA GLY A 27 -15.44 -7.66 -0.47
C GLY A 27 -15.39 -9.16 -0.80
N GLY A 28 -15.81 -9.57 -2.00
CA GLY A 28 -15.91 -10.99 -2.39
C GLY A 28 -14.60 -11.65 -2.83
N LEU A 29 -13.47 -10.95 -2.79
CA LEU A 29 -12.20 -11.51 -3.23
C LEU A 29 -11.56 -12.37 -2.13
N TYR A 30 -11.31 -13.64 -2.45
CA TYR A 30 -10.49 -14.55 -1.65
C TYR A 30 -9.10 -14.67 -2.26
N SER A 31 -8.06 -14.57 -1.43
CA SER A 31 -6.68 -14.61 -1.90
C SER A 31 -5.74 -15.23 -0.87
N THR A 32 -4.48 -15.35 -1.26
CA THR A 32 -3.37 -15.80 -0.41
C THR A 32 -2.30 -14.72 -0.28
N VAL A 33 -1.43 -14.82 0.73
CA VAL A 33 -0.26 -13.93 0.85
C VAL A 33 0.60 -14.00 -0.41
N ALA A 34 0.78 -15.21 -0.97
CA ALA A 34 1.61 -15.40 -2.16
C ALA A 34 1.04 -14.68 -3.40
N ASP A 35 -0.29 -14.75 -3.61
CA ASP A 35 -0.91 -14.10 -4.76
C ASP A 35 -0.96 -12.58 -4.60
N LEU A 36 -1.25 -12.10 -3.40
CA LEU A 36 -1.17 -10.66 -3.10
C LEU A 36 0.26 -10.13 -3.21
N ALA A 37 1.28 -10.92 -2.85
CA ALA A 37 2.67 -10.54 -3.07
C ALA A 37 3.00 -10.42 -4.57
N ARG A 38 2.47 -11.30 -5.43
CA ARG A 38 2.61 -11.18 -6.89
C ARG A 38 1.92 -9.92 -7.42
N TRP A 39 0.75 -9.57 -6.88
CA TRP A 39 0.08 -8.32 -7.21
C TRP A 39 0.94 -7.11 -6.84
N VAL A 40 1.48 -7.08 -5.61
CA VAL A 40 2.38 -6.01 -5.17
C VAL A 40 3.65 -5.94 -6.05
N GLN A 41 4.24 -7.09 -6.42
CA GLN A 41 5.37 -7.15 -7.35
C GLN A 41 5.03 -6.57 -8.73
N LEU A 42 3.84 -6.85 -9.26
CA LEU A 42 3.36 -6.25 -10.50
C LEU A 42 3.32 -4.72 -10.40
N MET A 43 2.77 -4.17 -9.33
CA MET A 43 2.68 -2.73 -9.07
C MET A 43 4.08 -2.09 -8.92
N LEU A 44 4.96 -2.72 -8.16
CA LEU A 44 6.36 -2.29 -8.00
C LEU A 44 7.14 -2.38 -9.31
N GLY A 45 6.85 -3.38 -10.13
CA GLY A 45 7.44 -3.56 -11.46
C GLY A 45 7.19 -2.39 -12.41
N ALA A 46 6.22 -1.52 -12.15
CA ALA A 46 5.97 -0.30 -12.92
C ALA A 46 7.05 0.77 -12.73
N TRP A 47 7.85 0.68 -11.67
CA TRP A 47 8.88 1.64 -11.29
C TRP A 47 10.30 1.11 -11.49
N PRO A 48 11.33 1.96 -11.74
CA PRO A 48 11.20 3.37 -12.17
C PRO A 48 10.54 3.50 -13.54
N PRO A 49 10.12 4.70 -13.96
CA PRO A 49 9.68 4.95 -15.31
C PRO A 49 10.78 4.57 -16.33
N ARG A 50 10.46 3.74 -17.26
CA ARG A 50 11.39 3.29 -18.33
C ARG A 50 10.61 2.83 -19.55
N ASN A 51 11.26 2.84 -20.72
CA ASN A 51 10.71 2.28 -21.94
C ASN A 51 10.98 0.77 -21.99
N GLY A 52 10.05 0.02 -22.57
CA GLY A 52 10.13 -1.42 -22.74
C GLY A 52 9.83 -2.23 -21.47
N GLY A 53 9.84 -3.53 -21.63
CA GLY A 53 9.53 -4.46 -20.53
C GLY A 53 8.10 -4.34 -20.03
N GLU A 54 7.14 -4.18 -20.95
CA GLU A 54 5.71 -4.12 -20.62
C GLU A 54 5.22 -5.43 -20.02
N SER A 55 4.35 -5.32 -19.02
CA SER A 55 3.64 -6.47 -18.49
C SER A 55 2.55 -6.92 -19.47
N PRO A 56 2.33 -8.25 -19.64
CA PRO A 56 1.23 -8.75 -20.45
C PRO A 56 -0.15 -8.44 -19.85
N ILE A 57 -0.20 -8.05 -18.58
CA ILE A 57 -1.46 -7.77 -17.83
C ILE A 57 -1.89 -6.32 -18.04
N ALA A 58 -0.95 -5.37 -17.92
CA ALA A 58 -1.24 -3.94 -18.04
C ALA A 58 0.04 -3.17 -18.39
N ARG A 59 -0.12 -2.05 -19.10
CA ARG A 59 1.00 -1.15 -19.42
C ARG A 59 1.58 -0.57 -18.12
N ARG A 60 2.89 -0.45 -18.05
CA ARG A 60 3.59 0.14 -16.89
C ARG A 60 3.11 1.57 -16.60
N ALA A 61 2.80 2.36 -17.61
CA ALA A 61 2.23 3.69 -17.45
C ALA A 61 0.88 3.63 -16.72
N THR A 62 0.00 2.71 -17.10
CA THR A 62 -1.28 2.49 -16.43
C THR A 62 -1.11 2.05 -14.99
N LEU A 63 -0.17 1.12 -14.72
CA LEU A 63 0.12 0.69 -13.35
C LEU A 63 0.66 1.83 -12.49
N ARG A 64 1.45 2.78 -13.04
CA ARG A 64 1.88 3.98 -12.33
C ARG A 64 0.73 4.95 -12.09
N GLU A 65 -0.14 5.13 -13.08
CA GLU A 65 -1.33 5.97 -12.95
C GLU A 65 -2.27 5.48 -11.85
N MET A 66 -2.46 4.18 -11.73
CA MET A 66 -3.25 3.58 -10.64
C MET A 66 -2.72 3.94 -9.26
N GLN A 67 -1.43 4.19 -9.14
CA GLN A 67 -0.73 4.51 -7.90
C GLN A 67 -0.62 6.03 -7.65
N GLN A 68 -1.44 6.84 -8.30
CA GLN A 68 -1.51 8.29 -8.08
C GLN A 68 -2.78 8.65 -7.30
N PRO A 69 -2.73 9.71 -6.47
CA PRO A 69 -3.90 10.19 -5.76
C PRO A 69 -4.80 11.03 -6.68
N TRP A 70 -5.89 10.46 -7.15
CA TRP A 70 -6.87 11.16 -7.98
C TRP A 70 -7.90 11.94 -7.16
N ARG A 71 -8.14 11.53 -5.92
CA ARG A 71 -8.92 12.27 -4.93
C ARG A 71 -8.05 12.47 -3.70
N MET A 72 -7.78 13.75 -3.40
CA MET A 72 -6.98 14.13 -2.23
C MET A 72 -7.84 14.12 -0.98
N TYR A 73 -7.25 13.66 0.12
CA TYR A 73 -7.77 13.87 1.46
C TYR A 73 -7.24 15.18 2.02
N THR A 74 -7.93 15.73 3.01
CA THR A 74 -7.40 16.85 3.78
C THR A 74 -6.08 16.43 4.43
N PRO A 75 -4.99 17.20 4.27
CA PRO A 75 -3.76 16.95 4.99
C PRO A 75 -4.00 16.91 6.49
N ALA A 76 -3.39 15.96 7.14
CA ALA A 76 -3.47 15.80 8.60
C ALA A 76 -2.08 15.88 9.20
N SER A 77 -1.98 16.52 10.35
CA SER A 77 -0.82 16.40 11.22
C SER A 77 -1.15 15.46 12.37
N GLN A 78 -0.29 14.53 12.65
CA GLN A 78 -0.34 13.83 13.92
C GLN A 78 0.33 14.75 14.95
N ALA A 79 -0.45 15.19 15.95
CA ALA A 79 0.11 15.93 17.07
C ALA A 79 1.18 15.05 17.73
N PRO A 80 2.40 15.55 17.94
CA PRO A 80 3.45 14.78 18.54
C PRO A 80 3.09 14.47 20.00
N GLU A 81 3.43 13.30 20.45
CA GLU A 81 3.70 13.12 21.88
C GLU A 81 4.78 14.15 22.27
N LEU A 82 4.68 14.70 23.47
CA LEU A 82 5.59 15.74 23.95
C LEU A 82 7.06 15.34 23.67
N GLY A 83 7.78 16.16 22.90
CA GLY A 83 9.17 15.92 22.54
C GLY A 83 9.42 15.15 21.24
N ARG A 84 8.40 14.77 20.48
CA ARG A 84 8.56 14.19 19.14
C ARG A 84 8.26 15.21 18.04
N PRO A 85 8.95 15.12 16.88
CA PRO A 85 8.66 16.02 15.76
C PRO A 85 7.24 15.77 15.20
N VAL A 86 6.61 16.84 14.72
CA VAL A 86 5.33 16.76 14.02
C VAL A 86 5.51 15.98 12.73
N VAL A 87 4.74 14.92 12.55
CA VAL A 87 4.71 14.19 11.27
C VAL A 87 3.51 14.69 10.47
N TRP A 88 3.81 15.29 9.33
CA TRP A 88 2.80 15.69 8.37
C TRP A 88 2.49 14.51 7.44
N SER A 89 1.22 14.25 7.23
CA SER A 89 0.77 13.31 6.24
C SER A 89 -0.22 13.97 5.27
N ALA A 90 -0.03 13.69 4.00
CA ALA A 90 -0.99 14.03 2.96
C ALA A 90 -1.34 12.75 2.22
N GLY A 91 -2.54 12.65 1.75
CA GLY A 91 -2.94 11.42 1.07
C GLY A 91 -4.13 11.60 0.17
N GLY A 92 -4.45 10.54 -0.54
CA GLY A 92 -5.56 10.50 -1.45
C GLY A 92 -5.93 9.06 -1.81
N TYR A 93 -6.85 8.94 -2.73
CA TYR A 93 -7.31 7.66 -3.25
C TYR A 93 -7.21 7.62 -4.77
N GLY A 94 -6.64 6.56 -5.28
CA GLY A 94 -6.51 6.31 -6.71
C GLY A 94 -7.48 5.22 -7.18
N TYR A 95 -7.05 4.37 -8.10
CA TYR A 95 -7.84 3.26 -8.63
C TYR A 95 -7.86 2.07 -7.64
N GLY A 96 -8.71 2.18 -6.61
CA GLY A 96 -8.80 1.15 -5.57
C GLY A 96 -7.60 1.13 -4.62
N LEU A 97 -6.77 2.18 -4.60
CA LEU A 97 -5.57 2.26 -3.78
C LEU A 97 -5.56 3.53 -2.93
N SER A 98 -5.20 3.38 -1.67
CA SER A 98 -4.86 4.47 -0.77
C SER A 98 -3.43 4.90 -1.02
N ILE A 99 -3.20 6.19 -1.19
CA ILE A 99 -1.89 6.78 -1.36
C ILE A 99 -1.63 7.73 -0.19
N THR A 100 -0.50 7.59 0.49
CA THR A 100 -0.14 8.43 1.63
C THR A 100 1.31 8.87 1.48
N GLN A 101 1.54 10.18 1.59
CA GLN A 101 2.87 10.75 1.79
C GLN A 101 3.05 11.01 3.28
N GLU A 102 4.03 10.37 3.89
CA GLU A 102 4.38 10.49 5.31
C GLU A 102 5.88 10.78 5.41
N GLY A 103 6.22 12.04 5.64
CA GLY A 103 7.60 12.49 5.49
C GLY A 103 8.12 12.15 4.08
N ASP A 104 9.22 11.43 4.02
CA ASP A 104 9.84 10.97 2.76
C ASP A 104 9.23 9.68 2.20
N LEU A 105 8.31 9.04 2.91
CA LEU A 105 7.72 7.77 2.49
C LEU A 105 6.45 8.01 1.67
N TYR A 106 6.48 7.54 0.43
CA TYR A 106 5.30 7.43 -0.42
C TYR A 106 4.76 6.02 -0.33
N ILE A 107 3.65 5.86 0.38
CA ILE A 107 3.06 4.57 0.70
C ILE A 107 1.83 4.38 -0.18
N VAL A 108 1.80 3.30 -0.94
CA VAL A 108 0.62 2.84 -1.64
C VAL A 108 0.07 1.63 -0.90
N SER A 109 -1.24 1.57 -0.67
CA SER A 109 -1.81 0.50 0.14
C SER A 109 -3.28 0.24 -0.16
N HIS A 110 -3.77 -0.91 0.30
CA HIS A 110 -5.19 -1.19 0.43
C HIS A 110 -5.43 -2.10 1.63
N ALA A 111 -6.53 -1.86 2.33
CA ALA A 111 -6.94 -2.65 3.48
C ALA A 111 -8.24 -3.40 3.19
N GLY A 112 -8.45 -4.51 3.87
CA GLY A 112 -9.71 -5.23 3.86
C GLY A 112 -10.09 -5.67 5.28
N GLY A 113 -11.38 -5.68 5.56
CA GLY A 113 -11.91 -6.16 6.83
C GLY A 113 -13.30 -6.73 6.62
N LEU A 114 -13.49 -7.96 7.04
CA LEU A 114 -14.76 -8.66 7.02
C LEU A 114 -14.94 -9.44 8.32
N PRO A 115 -16.16 -9.89 8.65
CA PRO A 115 -16.35 -10.85 9.71
C PRO A 115 -15.38 -12.02 9.57
N GLY A 116 -14.54 -12.23 10.58
CA GLY A 116 -13.55 -13.30 10.61
C GLY A 116 -12.21 -13.01 9.94
N TYR A 117 -12.03 -11.87 9.25
CA TYR A 117 -10.79 -11.59 8.52
C TYR A 117 -10.38 -10.13 8.60
N GLY A 118 -9.08 -9.91 8.55
CA GLY A 118 -8.47 -8.62 8.29
C GLY A 118 -7.34 -8.78 7.30
N SER A 119 -7.14 -7.79 6.44
CA SER A 119 -6.07 -7.80 5.45
C SER A 119 -5.48 -6.42 5.27
N HIS A 120 -4.21 -6.39 4.92
CA HIS A 120 -3.54 -5.17 4.49
C HIS A 120 -2.40 -5.52 3.54
N MET A 121 -2.30 -4.78 2.45
CA MET A 121 -1.12 -4.76 1.59
C MET A 121 -0.62 -3.32 1.49
N ALA A 122 0.69 -3.14 1.55
CA ALA A 122 1.32 -1.82 1.45
C ALA A 122 2.68 -1.95 0.77
N TRP A 123 3.06 -0.95 0.01
CA TRP A 123 4.38 -0.92 -0.63
C TRP A 123 4.90 0.50 -0.81
N LEU A 124 6.22 0.57 -0.95
CA LEU A 124 6.99 1.78 -1.21
C LEU A 124 7.59 1.68 -2.63
N PRO A 125 7.01 2.35 -3.63
CA PRO A 125 7.56 2.35 -4.99
C PRO A 125 9.02 2.82 -5.05
N ASP A 126 9.39 3.80 -4.24
CA ASP A 126 10.72 4.37 -4.19
C ASP A 126 11.80 3.39 -3.68
N TYR A 127 11.39 2.39 -2.93
CA TYR A 127 12.29 1.41 -2.32
C TYR A 127 12.18 0.02 -2.96
N GLY A 128 11.17 -0.22 -3.79
CA GLY A 128 10.88 -1.54 -4.33
C GLY A 128 10.48 -2.56 -3.26
N LEU A 129 9.90 -2.08 -2.15
CA LEU A 129 9.48 -2.88 -1.00
C LEU A 129 7.98 -3.01 -0.93
N GLY A 130 7.51 -4.18 -0.52
CA GLY A 130 6.11 -4.40 -0.21
C GLY A 130 5.91 -5.38 0.94
N VAL A 131 4.81 -5.22 1.64
CA VAL A 131 4.37 -6.07 2.75
C VAL A 131 2.91 -6.44 2.56
N VAL A 132 2.59 -7.69 2.81
CA VAL A 132 1.22 -8.22 2.84
C VAL A 132 1.00 -8.85 4.21
N ALA A 133 -0.08 -8.48 4.88
CA ALA A 133 -0.50 -9.06 6.14
C ALA A 133 -1.95 -9.54 6.07
N LEU A 134 -2.18 -10.78 6.43
CA LEU A 134 -3.50 -11.39 6.51
C LEU A 134 -3.74 -11.93 7.91
N GLY A 135 -4.93 -11.72 8.44
CA GLY A 135 -5.36 -12.23 9.73
C GLY A 135 -6.72 -12.89 9.64
N ASN A 136 -6.90 -13.99 10.37
CA ASN A 136 -8.17 -14.73 10.43
C ASN A 136 -9.00 -14.39 11.68
N GLY A 137 -8.78 -13.23 12.26
CA GLY A 137 -9.62 -12.64 13.29
C GLY A 137 -10.56 -11.59 12.73
N ARG A 138 -11.74 -11.43 13.34
CA ARG A 138 -12.73 -10.44 12.92
C ARG A 138 -12.13 -9.03 12.89
N TYR A 139 -12.09 -8.41 11.70
CA TYR A 139 -11.49 -7.10 11.46
C TYR A 139 -10.07 -6.98 12.03
N ALA A 140 -9.28 -8.08 11.99
CA ALA A 140 -7.92 -8.07 12.52
C ALA A 140 -7.14 -6.85 12.02
N PRO A 141 -6.46 -6.09 12.91
CA PRO A 141 -5.83 -4.81 12.58
C PRO A 141 -4.49 -5.01 11.84
N MET A 142 -4.55 -5.51 10.62
CA MET A 142 -3.35 -5.83 9.82
C MET A 142 -2.62 -4.59 9.31
N ARG A 143 -3.29 -3.42 9.28
CA ARG A 143 -2.66 -2.18 8.82
C ARG A 143 -1.47 -1.76 9.68
N PRO A 144 -1.55 -1.62 11.01
CA PRO A 144 -0.40 -1.27 11.84
C PRO A 144 0.76 -2.23 11.63
N ALA A 145 0.52 -3.54 11.70
CA ALA A 145 1.57 -4.55 11.54
C ALA A 145 2.30 -4.44 10.19
N ALA A 146 1.55 -4.31 9.09
CA ALA A 146 2.14 -4.18 7.76
C ALA A 146 2.89 -2.86 7.58
N THR A 147 2.32 -1.75 8.06
CA THR A 147 2.93 -0.41 7.90
C THR A 147 4.20 -0.28 8.75
N ASP A 148 4.19 -0.79 9.98
CA ASP A 148 5.36 -0.74 10.85
C ASP A 148 6.49 -1.63 10.31
N ALA A 149 6.16 -2.84 9.82
CA ALA A 149 7.13 -3.69 9.15
C ALA A 149 7.74 -2.99 7.92
N LEU A 150 6.91 -2.30 7.12
CA LEU A 150 7.37 -1.57 5.93
C LEU A 150 8.32 -0.41 6.31
N ARG A 151 8.00 0.35 7.35
CA ARG A 151 8.86 1.44 7.87
C ARG A 151 10.19 0.91 8.38
N LEU A 152 10.17 -0.16 9.17
CA LEU A 152 11.38 -0.80 9.70
C LEU A 152 12.28 -1.33 8.58
N LEU A 153 11.71 -1.92 7.55
CA LEU A 153 12.46 -2.39 6.39
C LEU A 153 13.06 -1.23 5.60
N ALA A 154 12.30 -0.15 5.39
CA ALA A 154 12.77 1.03 4.68
C ALA A 154 13.99 1.69 5.35
N GLN A 155 14.00 1.76 6.69
CA GLN A 155 15.11 2.30 7.46
C GLN A 155 16.44 1.54 7.28
N ARG A 156 16.36 0.26 6.89
CA ARG A 156 17.54 -0.62 6.68
C ARG A 156 18.07 -0.61 5.27
N LEU A 157 17.38 0.05 4.34
CA LEU A 157 17.81 0.13 2.96
C LEU A 157 18.61 1.40 2.70
N PRO A 158 19.70 1.32 1.92
CA PRO A 158 20.43 2.50 1.51
C PRO A 158 19.53 3.42 0.67
N GLU A 159 19.63 4.73 0.87
CA GLU A 159 18.83 5.78 0.22
C GLU A 159 18.81 5.73 -1.32
N ARG A 160 19.78 5.05 -1.94
CA ARG A 160 20.01 4.99 -3.39
C ARG A 160 18.92 4.27 -4.20
N ARG A 161 17.87 3.71 -3.58
CA ARG A 161 16.79 3.02 -4.29
C ARG A 161 15.52 3.86 -4.46
N ARG A 162 15.58 5.15 -4.26
CA ARG A 162 14.44 6.07 -4.51
C ARG A 162 14.17 6.14 -6.01
N SER A 163 13.38 5.21 -6.52
CA SER A 163 13.16 5.04 -7.96
C SER A 163 12.15 6.03 -8.56
N ARG A 164 11.33 6.67 -7.73
CA ARG A 164 10.25 7.54 -8.17
C ARG A 164 10.67 8.98 -8.48
N LEU A 165 11.71 9.48 -7.82
CA LEU A 165 12.12 10.89 -7.85
C LEU A 165 13.21 11.24 -8.88
N TYR A 166 13.70 10.28 -9.65
CA TYR A 166 14.70 10.58 -10.67
C TYR A 166 14.04 10.94 -12.01
N LEU A 167 13.47 12.12 -12.08
CA LEU A 167 13.55 12.90 -13.30
C LEU A 167 14.91 13.63 -13.24
N ALA A 168 15.90 13.11 -13.93
CA ALA A 168 17.09 13.93 -14.21
C ALA A 168 16.60 15.26 -14.79
N PRO A 169 17.03 16.42 -14.28
CA PRO A 169 16.66 17.69 -14.89
C PRO A 169 17.02 17.63 -16.37
N ALA A 170 16.10 18.04 -17.23
CA ALA A 170 16.39 18.11 -18.65
C ALA A 170 17.67 18.96 -18.83
N PRO A 171 18.61 18.55 -19.70
CA PRO A 171 19.88 19.26 -19.92
C PRO A 171 19.73 20.77 -20.19
N ALA A 172 18.57 21.19 -20.69
CA ALA A 172 18.25 22.59 -20.98
C ALA A 172 18.07 23.47 -19.71
N LEU A 173 17.86 22.89 -18.54
CA LEU A 173 17.76 23.67 -17.29
C LEU A 173 19.12 23.89 -16.60
N GLN A 174 20.16 23.15 -16.99
CA GLN A 174 21.53 23.35 -16.44
C GLN A 174 22.25 24.54 -17.07
N SER A 175 21.87 24.97 -18.27
CA SER A 175 22.49 26.13 -18.95
C SER A 175 21.90 27.49 -18.56
N ALA A 176 20.84 27.53 -17.77
CA ALA A 176 20.22 28.78 -17.31
C ALA A 176 20.70 29.23 -15.91
N GLN A 177 21.61 28.48 -15.28
CA GLN A 177 22.16 28.78 -13.96
C GLN A 177 23.68 29.14 -13.99
N GLN A 178 24.26 29.30 -15.16
CA GLN A 178 25.59 29.89 -15.39
C GLN A 178 25.44 31.30 -15.97
#